data_aebcdae71458287b00e59964919923c0
#
_entry.id   aebcdae71458287b00e59964919923c0
#
_cell.length_a   1.000
_cell.length_b   1.000
_cell.length_c   1.000
_cell.angle_alpha   90.00
_cell.angle_beta   90.00
_cell.angle_gamma   90.00
#
_symmetry.space_group_name_H-M   'P 1'
#
loop_
_entity.id
_entity.type
_entity.pdbx_description
1 polymer ?
#
loop_
_entity_poly.entity_id
_entity_poly.type
_entity_poly.pdbx_seq_one_letter_code
_entity_poly.pdbx_strand_id
1 'polypeptide(L)'
;MRIVRLGRAWLFVGVMAVAACAPRETAMRGAPDPDAVIHPVHVATLRPFDATGQAFGMQRADKLKYFRADISVPPTHEVGQIEWPDETPDAATDFVVTQTDVLAGQAGLVRDLRRTGTGTQTLVFIHGYNNTMSDSMYRLAQIRADFDLTMPTVLFSWPSAGDPRGYIYDRDSVLYSRDAFLSVLDALASTPGEKVFLLAHSMGSQLVMEALRQAAIRGDYALLDRISGVVLMSPDIDPELFRQQAQAIGQVPQPFLIFTTRQDRALSVAGWLTGRKERLGLIDGPDKVQGLDVKVIDFTALADGEGYNHFVPVTAPAAVELLRGMISTSGPGGEFSDYTILTPKAAR
;
A
#
# COMPACT_ATOMS: atom_id res chain seq x y z
N MET A 1 19.74 19.59 -42.28
CA MET A 1 18.52 18.95 -41.69
C MET A 1 18.82 18.11 -40.44
N ARG A 2 19.74 18.58 -39.56
CA ARG A 2 20.13 17.85 -38.29
C ARG A 2 19.90 18.66 -37.00
N ILE A 3 19.52 19.93 -37.09
CA ILE A 3 19.40 20.83 -35.93
C ILE A 3 18.00 20.73 -35.22
N VAL A 4 16.96 20.27 -35.95
CA VAL A 4 15.59 20.25 -35.43
C VAL A 4 15.33 19.08 -34.46
N ARG A 5 16.15 18.01 -34.43
CA ARG A 5 15.97 16.86 -33.53
C ARG A 5 16.54 17.05 -32.12
N LEU A 6 17.54 17.91 -31.97
CA LEU A 6 18.12 18.22 -30.65
C LEU A 6 17.20 19.11 -29.80
N GLY A 7 16.51 20.08 -30.43
CA GLY A 7 15.61 20.97 -29.69
C GLY A 7 14.41 20.29 -29.05
N ARG A 8 13.90 19.20 -29.64
CA ARG A 8 12.77 18.45 -29.07
C ARG A 8 13.15 17.59 -27.86
N ALA A 9 14.40 17.07 -27.85
CA ALA A 9 14.88 16.29 -26.68
C ALA A 9 15.09 17.16 -25.43
N TRP A 10 15.59 18.40 -25.63
CA TRP A 10 15.78 19.35 -24.53
C TRP A 10 14.46 19.91 -23.99
N LEU A 11 13.41 20.04 -24.82
CA LEU A 11 12.08 20.45 -24.35
C LEU A 11 11.43 19.36 -23.47
N PHE A 12 11.60 18.08 -23.81
CA PHE A 12 11.09 16.97 -23.01
C PHE A 12 11.81 16.80 -21.66
N VAL A 13 13.12 17.02 -21.63
CA VAL A 13 13.90 17.00 -20.39
C VAL A 13 13.54 18.20 -19.50
N GLY A 14 13.29 19.38 -20.09
CA GLY A 14 12.85 20.55 -19.36
C GLY A 14 11.45 20.41 -18.72
N VAL A 15 10.51 19.79 -19.41
CA VAL A 15 9.15 19.54 -18.89
C VAL A 15 9.16 18.50 -17.76
N MET A 16 9.98 17.45 -17.86
CA MET A 16 10.13 16.49 -16.75
C MET A 16 10.82 17.13 -15.53
N ALA A 17 11.74 18.05 -15.70
CA ALA A 17 12.41 18.73 -14.58
C ALA A 17 11.47 19.69 -13.83
N VAL A 18 10.48 20.30 -14.50
CA VAL A 18 9.50 21.20 -13.87
C VAL A 18 8.44 20.40 -13.09
N ALA A 19 8.02 19.24 -13.61
CA ALA A 19 7.09 18.35 -12.88
C ALA A 19 7.70 17.77 -11.58
N ALA A 20 9.03 17.64 -11.50
CA ALA A 20 9.72 17.15 -10.31
C ALA A 20 9.79 18.19 -9.16
N CYS A 21 9.42 19.46 -9.42
CA CYS A 21 9.48 20.55 -8.45
C CYS A 21 8.10 21.02 -7.96
N ALA A 22 6.99 20.38 -8.37
CA ALA A 22 5.68 20.70 -7.82
C ALA A 22 5.65 20.34 -6.31
N PRO A 23 5.13 21.22 -5.45
CA PRO A 23 4.89 20.89 -4.05
C PRO A 23 4.04 19.61 -3.97
N ARG A 24 4.39 18.72 -3.03
CA ARG A 24 3.56 17.55 -2.77
C ARG A 24 2.33 17.94 -1.97
N GLU A 25 1.25 17.32 -2.33
CA GLU A 25 0.02 17.38 -1.58
C GLU A 25 0.25 16.87 -0.16
N THR A 26 -0.34 17.51 0.82
CA THR A 26 -0.08 17.25 2.24
C THR A 26 -1.41 17.15 2.98
N ALA A 27 -1.49 16.17 3.87
CA ALA A 27 -2.65 16.02 4.74
C ALA A 27 -2.77 17.25 5.66
N MET A 28 -3.94 17.86 5.66
CA MET A 28 -4.22 19.07 6.42
C MET A 28 -5.25 18.81 7.52
N ARG A 29 -5.18 19.60 8.59
CA ARG A 29 -6.15 19.53 9.69
C ARG A 29 -7.38 20.37 9.36
N GLY A 30 -8.56 19.81 9.70
CA GLY A 30 -9.83 20.51 9.55
C GLY A 30 -10.88 19.95 10.52
N ALA A 31 -11.95 20.72 10.76
CA ALA A 31 -13.13 20.16 11.39
C ALA A 31 -13.86 19.26 10.38
N PRO A 32 -14.48 18.15 10.82
CA PRO A 32 -15.21 17.29 9.90
C PRO A 32 -16.49 17.99 9.41
N ASP A 33 -16.91 17.70 8.18
CA ASP A 33 -18.24 17.99 7.73
C ASP A 33 -19.24 17.08 8.48
N PRO A 34 -20.47 17.57 8.84
CA PRO A 34 -21.47 16.76 9.54
C PRO A 34 -21.90 15.48 8.80
N ASP A 35 -21.87 15.49 7.48
CA ASP A 35 -22.26 14.36 6.62
C ASP A 35 -21.06 13.47 6.21
N ALA A 36 -19.83 13.84 6.61
CA ALA A 36 -18.63 13.09 6.30
C ALA A 36 -18.49 11.83 7.16
N VAL A 37 -17.83 10.81 6.62
CA VAL A 37 -17.49 9.58 7.35
C VAL A 37 -16.06 9.66 7.87
N ILE A 38 -15.90 9.42 9.18
CA ILE A 38 -14.59 9.43 9.83
C ILE A 38 -13.99 8.04 9.85
N HIS A 39 -12.80 7.90 9.28
CA HIS A 39 -12.05 6.65 9.24
C HIS A 39 -10.82 6.73 10.15
N PRO A 40 -10.77 5.97 11.26
CA PRO A 40 -9.58 5.88 12.09
C PRO A 40 -8.48 5.08 11.37
N VAL A 41 -7.32 5.71 11.22
CA VAL A 41 -6.09 5.12 10.67
C VAL A 41 -5.07 5.02 11.80
N HIS A 42 -4.79 3.81 12.27
CA HIS A 42 -3.71 3.57 13.20
C HIS A 42 -2.39 3.49 12.44
N VAL A 43 -1.34 4.07 12.99
CA VAL A 43 -0.04 4.15 12.32
C VAL A 43 1.06 3.61 13.23
N ALA A 44 1.88 2.71 12.67
CA ALA A 44 3.19 2.34 13.20
C ALA A 44 4.25 2.80 12.20
N THR A 45 5.24 3.60 12.64
CA THR A 45 6.19 4.19 11.71
C THR A 45 7.61 4.29 12.26
N LEU A 46 8.60 4.11 11.37
CA LEU A 46 10.02 4.42 11.60
C LEU A 46 10.42 5.80 11.06
N ARG A 47 9.46 6.67 10.74
CA ARG A 47 9.76 8.05 10.35
C ARG A 47 9.97 8.90 11.60
N PRO A 48 11.05 9.72 11.69
CA PRO A 48 11.17 10.75 12.73
C PRO A 48 10.19 11.90 12.45
N PHE A 49 9.97 12.75 13.41
CA PHE A 49 9.45 14.08 13.11
C PHE A 49 10.50 14.88 12.32
N ASP A 50 10.05 15.79 11.48
CA ASP A 50 10.90 16.77 10.81
C ASP A 50 11.51 17.77 11.83
N ALA A 51 12.33 18.69 11.34
CA ALA A 51 12.98 19.69 12.19
C ALA A 51 11.99 20.63 12.90
N THR A 52 10.77 20.77 12.40
CA THR A 52 9.71 21.58 13.02
C THR A 52 8.95 20.82 14.09
N GLY A 53 9.03 19.49 14.13
CA GLY A 53 8.25 18.61 15.01
C GLY A 53 6.76 18.54 14.64
N GLN A 54 6.36 19.10 13.51
CA GLN A 54 4.95 19.19 13.08
C GLN A 54 4.58 18.15 12.04
N ALA A 55 5.53 17.65 11.25
CA ALA A 55 5.34 16.66 10.22
C ALA A 55 6.32 15.49 10.37
N PHE A 56 6.04 14.38 9.69
CA PHE A 56 6.96 13.25 9.63
C PHE A 56 7.99 13.46 8.51
N GLY A 57 9.26 13.34 8.88
CA GLY A 57 10.39 13.42 7.96
C GLY A 57 10.55 12.14 7.11
N MET A 58 11.57 12.20 6.24
CA MET A 58 11.89 11.12 5.31
C MET A 58 13.04 10.22 5.80
N GLN A 59 13.73 10.61 6.87
CA GLN A 59 14.85 9.84 7.41
C GLN A 59 14.37 8.58 8.13
N ARG A 60 15.32 7.70 8.45
CA ARG A 60 15.12 6.51 9.24
C ARG A 60 15.25 6.82 10.72
N ALA A 61 14.27 6.41 11.53
CA ALA A 61 14.34 6.49 12.99
C ALA A 61 14.65 5.10 13.56
N ASP A 62 15.38 5.07 14.68
CA ASP A 62 15.75 3.82 15.36
C ASP A 62 14.60 3.18 16.14
N LYS A 63 13.54 3.94 16.42
CA LYS A 63 12.41 3.50 17.24
C LYS A 63 11.08 3.75 16.53
N LEU A 64 10.20 2.75 16.61
CA LEU A 64 8.83 2.87 16.16
C LEU A 64 8.07 3.94 16.95
N LYS A 65 7.28 4.72 16.24
CA LYS A 65 6.28 5.63 16.78
C LYS A 65 4.90 5.13 16.44
N TYR A 66 3.94 5.41 17.29
CA TYR A 66 2.57 4.94 17.15
C TYR A 66 1.61 6.09 17.39
N PHE A 67 0.64 6.23 16.53
CA PHE A 67 -0.44 7.19 16.68
C PHE A 67 -1.68 6.72 15.94
N ARG A 68 -2.82 7.35 16.21
CA ARG A 68 -4.04 7.26 15.43
C ARG A 68 -4.32 8.62 14.81
N ALA A 69 -4.68 8.63 13.54
CA ALA A 69 -5.24 9.78 12.85
C ALA A 69 -6.67 9.46 12.45
N ASP A 70 -7.62 10.31 12.82
CA ASP A 70 -9.00 10.21 12.38
C ASP A 70 -9.15 11.07 11.12
N ILE A 71 -9.45 10.42 10.00
CA ILE A 71 -9.51 11.05 8.68
C ILE A 71 -10.97 11.15 8.25
N SER A 72 -11.43 12.36 8.01
CA SER A 72 -12.74 12.65 7.44
C SER A 72 -12.66 12.49 5.94
N VAL A 73 -13.50 11.61 5.40
CA VAL A 73 -13.73 11.45 3.95
C VAL A 73 -14.97 12.25 3.58
N PRO A 74 -14.88 13.16 2.61
CA PRO A 74 -15.96 14.09 2.30
C PRO A 74 -17.21 13.37 1.77
N PRO A 75 -18.41 13.95 1.93
CA PRO A 75 -19.64 13.38 1.36
C PRO A 75 -19.66 13.36 -0.18
N THR A 76 -18.80 14.16 -0.81
CA THR A 76 -18.62 14.20 -2.27
C THR A 76 -17.57 13.24 -2.79
N HIS A 77 -17.04 12.35 -1.95
CA HIS A 77 -15.98 11.41 -2.32
C HIS A 77 -16.33 10.56 -3.54
N GLU A 78 -15.40 10.49 -4.48
CA GLU A 78 -15.48 9.65 -5.67
C GLU A 78 -14.60 8.40 -5.51
N VAL A 79 -15.17 7.23 -5.78
CA VAL A 79 -14.49 5.93 -5.65
C VAL A 79 -13.15 5.93 -6.39
N GLY A 80 -12.09 5.57 -5.68
CA GLY A 80 -10.72 5.49 -6.21
C GLY A 80 -9.91 6.77 -6.07
N GLN A 81 -10.55 7.91 -5.79
CA GLN A 81 -9.89 9.21 -5.69
C GLN A 81 -9.43 9.52 -4.25
N ILE A 82 -8.56 10.48 -4.13
CA ILE A 82 -8.24 11.17 -2.88
C ILE A 82 -8.42 12.65 -3.19
N GLU A 83 -9.43 13.24 -2.59
CA GLU A 83 -9.71 14.66 -2.70
C GLU A 83 -8.76 15.41 -1.76
N TRP A 84 -7.64 15.87 -2.34
CA TRP A 84 -6.60 16.56 -1.61
C TRP A 84 -7.02 18.00 -1.29
N PRO A 85 -6.77 18.47 -0.05
CA PRO A 85 -7.06 19.85 0.30
C PRO A 85 -6.10 20.82 -0.39
N ASP A 86 -6.63 21.94 -0.82
CA ASP A 86 -5.88 23.12 -1.23
C ASP A 86 -5.31 23.86 -0.01
N GLU A 87 -4.88 25.13 -0.18
CA GLU A 87 -4.33 25.96 0.92
C GLU A 87 -5.27 26.11 2.12
N THR A 88 -6.60 26.07 1.88
CA THR A 88 -7.62 26.09 2.93
C THR A 88 -8.49 24.85 2.79
N PRO A 89 -8.36 23.86 3.71
CA PRO A 89 -9.11 22.62 3.61
C PRO A 89 -10.62 22.84 3.82
N ASP A 90 -11.42 22.26 2.93
CA ASP A 90 -12.88 22.20 3.03
C ASP A 90 -13.32 20.74 3.23
N ALA A 91 -13.75 20.40 4.43
CA ALA A 91 -14.14 19.02 4.76
C ALA A 91 -15.39 18.54 4.02
N ALA A 92 -16.13 19.41 3.33
CA ALA A 92 -17.24 19.02 2.47
C ALA A 92 -16.78 18.42 1.14
N THR A 93 -15.56 18.75 0.71
CA THR A 93 -14.99 18.36 -0.58
C THR A 93 -13.62 17.67 -0.47
N ASP A 94 -12.94 17.78 0.67
CA ASP A 94 -11.56 17.35 0.84
C ASP A 94 -11.41 16.33 1.96
N PHE A 95 -10.42 15.45 1.82
CA PHE A 95 -9.93 14.67 2.94
C PHE A 95 -9.25 15.56 3.97
N VAL A 96 -9.64 15.47 5.24
CA VAL A 96 -9.01 16.24 6.32
C VAL A 96 -8.70 15.35 7.52
N VAL A 97 -7.62 15.67 8.24
CA VAL A 97 -7.27 15.05 9.52
C VAL A 97 -8.02 15.80 10.62
N THR A 98 -8.99 15.16 11.24
CA THR A 98 -9.81 15.78 12.29
C THR A 98 -9.18 15.68 13.67
N GLN A 99 -8.51 14.56 13.95
CA GLN A 99 -7.86 14.29 15.22
C GLN A 99 -6.60 13.46 15.04
N THR A 100 -5.64 13.63 15.96
CA THR A 100 -4.44 12.79 16.05
C THR A 100 -4.13 12.49 17.51
N ASP A 101 -4.03 11.20 17.86
CA ASP A 101 -3.75 10.71 19.21
C ASP A 101 -2.44 9.92 19.21
N VAL A 102 -1.48 10.33 20.00
CA VAL A 102 -0.22 9.58 20.20
C VAL A 102 -0.50 8.36 21.08
N LEU A 103 -0.06 7.19 20.64
CA LEU A 103 -0.26 5.93 21.34
C LEU A 103 1.02 5.51 22.07
N ALA A 104 0.86 5.01 23.29
CA ALA A 104 1.97 4.60 24.15
C ALA A 104 2.54 3.23 23.72
N GLY A 105 3.32 3.22 22.65
CA GLY A 105 4.00 2.02 22.13
C GLY A 105 3.04 0.96 21.56
N GLN A 106 3.54 -0.24 21.35
CA GLN A 106 2.79 -1.37 20.79
C GLN A 106 1.54 -1.72 21.63
N ALA A 107 1.69 -1.73 22.95
CA ALA A 107 0.56 -2.01 23.85
C ALA A 107 -0.55 -0.96 23.73
N GLY A 108 -0.17 0.30 23.50
CA GLY A 108 -1.11 1.39 23.20
C GLY A 108 -1.84 1.17 21.89
N LEU A 109 -1.12 0.80 20.84
CA LEU A 109 -1.68 0.47 19.53
C LEU A 109 -2.72 -0.66 19.65
N VAL A 110 -2.35 -1.81 20.23
CA VAL A 110 -3.25 -2.97 20.37
C VAL A 110 -4.48 -2.63 21.18
N ARG A 111 -4.33 -1.87 22.26
CA ARG A 111 -5.45 -1.45 23.10
C ARG A 111 -6.41 -0.51 22.36
N ASP A 112 -5.89 0.44 21.59
CA ASP A 112 -6.72 1.40 20.84
C ASP A 112 -7.45 0.72 19.68
N LEU A 113 -6.79 -0.20 18.96
CA LEU A 113 -7.41 -1.02 17.91
C LEU A 113 -8.63 -1.78 18.41
N ARG A 114 -8.54 -2.39 19.60
CA ARG A 114 -9.67 -3.12 20.23
C ARG A 114 -10.80 -2.19 20.66
N ARG A 115 -10.48 -0.96 21.02
CA ARG A 115 -11.48 0.01 21.45
C ARG A 115 -12.25 0.61 20.25
N THR A 116 -11.60 0.78 19.12
CA THR A 116 -12.14 1.49 17.94
C THR A 116 -12.60 0.57 16.82
N GLY A 117 -12.15 -0.68 16.82
CA GLY A 117 -12.45 -1.66 15.78
C GLY A 117 -13.45 -2.73 16.19
N THR A 118 -14.00 -3.40 15.18
CA THR A 118 -14.89 -4.57 15.34
C THR A 118 -14.25 -5.80 14.69
N GLY A 119 -14.48 -6.97 15.29
CA GLY A 119 -13.96 -8.24 14.76
C GLY A 119 -12.58 -8.62 15.31
N THR A 120 -12.07 -9.76 14.87
CA THR A 120 -10.81 -10.38 15.29
C THR A 120 -9.75 -10.37 14.20
N GLN A 121 -9.93 -9.58 13.16
CA GLN A 121 -8.98 -9.44 12.04
C GLN A 121 -8.59 -7.98 11.89
N THR A 122 -7.29 -7.71 11.81
CA THR A 122 -6.73 -6.38 11.54
C THR A 122 -6.09 -6.37 10.15
N LEU A 123 -6.47 -5.40 9.31
CA LEU A 123 -5.79 -5.15 8.05
C LEU A 123 -4.55 -4.29 8.30
N VAL A 124 -3.40 -4.75 7.84
CA VAL A 124 -2.16 -3.96 7.82
C VAL A 124 -1.83 -3.57 6.39
N PHE A 125 -1.83 -2.26 6.13
CA PHE A 125 -1.43 -1.70 4.84
C PHE A 125 0.03 -1.27 4.86
N ILE A 126 0.78 -1.65 3.83
CA ILE A 126 2.20 -1.32 3.65
C ILE A 126 2.36 -0.58 2.33
N HIS A 127 2.69 0.72 2.42
CA HIS A 127 2.79 1.59 1.24
C HIS A 127 3.99 1.26 0.36
N GLY A 128 3.99 1.81 -0.85
CA GLY A 128 5.03 1.62 -1.85
C GLY A 128 6.16 2.65 -1.80
N TYR A 129 6.97 2.62 -2.86
CA TYR A 129 8.02 3.58 -3.17
C TYR A 129 7.47 5.00 -3.34
N ASN A 130 8.31 5.99 -2.98
CA ASN A 130 8.03 7.42 -3.20
C ASN A 130 6.74 7.91 -2.51
N ASN A 131 6.40 7.37 -1.34
CA ASN A 131 5.23 7.79 -0.56
C ASN A 131 5.65 8.61 0.66
N THR A 132 4.91 9.68 0.93
CA THR A 132 4.95 10.43 2.18
C THR A 132 4.04 9.78 3.22
N MET A 133 4.05 10.31 4.44
CA MET A 133 3.08 9.93 5.47
C MET A 133 1.65 10.30 5.04
N SER A 134 1.47 11.48 4.47
CA SER A 134 0.17 11.97 3.97
C SER A 134 -0.40 11.07 2.89
N ASP A 135 0.41 10.75 1.86
CA ASP A 135 0.01 9.83 0.78
C ASP A 135 -0.50 8.51 1.35
N SER A 136 0.24 7.96 2.31
CA SER A 136 -0.04 6.63 2.85
C SER A 136 -1.29 6.61 3.75
N MET A 137 -1.48 7.66 4.57
CA MET A 137 -2.66 7.77 5.46
C MET A 137 -3.94 7.98 4.66
N TYR A 138 -3.94 8.91 3.70
CA TYR A 138 -5.13 9.19 2.89
C TYR A 138 -5.47 8.01 1.97
N ARG A 139 -4.45 7.32 1.42
CA ARG A 139 -4.69 6.09 0.64
C ARG A 139 -5.35 4.99 1.48
N LEU A 140 -4.93 4.80 2.72
CA LEU A 140 -5.59 3.81 3.59
C LEU A 140 -7.01 4.24 3.97
N ALA A 141 -7.25 5.53 4.21
CA ALA A 141 -8.59 6.05 4.48
C ALA A 141 -9.53 5.87 3.27
N GLN A 142 -9.04 6.16 2.05
CA GLN A 142 -9.75 5.93 0.79
C GLN A 142 -10.07 4.44 0.60
N ILE A 143 -9.11 3.54 0.80
CA ILE A 143 -9.35 2.09 0.73
C ILE A 143 -10.44 1.68 1.75
N ARG A 144 -10.40 2.22 2.97
CA ARG A 144 -11.44 1.94 3.97
C ARG A 144 -12.82 2.40 3.51
N ALA A 145 -12.92 3.60 2.94
CA ALA A 145 -14.18 4.15 2.43
C ALA A 145 -14.70 3.33 1.24
N ASP A 146 -13.86 3.11 0.24
CA ASP A 146 -14.24 2.45 -0.98
C ASP A 146 -14.62 0.98 -0.82
N PHE A 147 -14.01 0.28 0.11
CA PHE A 147 -14.29 -1.12 0.36
C PHE A 147 -15.22 -1.37 1.56
N ASP A 148 -15.82 -0.33 2.14
CA ASP A 148 -16.67 -0.40 3.33
C ASP A 148 -16.04 -1.22 4.47
N LEU A 149 -14.73 -1.02 4.71
CA LEU A 149 -13.98 -1.84 5.66
C LEU A 149 -14.36 -1.48 7.09
N THR A 150 -14.97 -2.42 7.79
CA THR A 150 -15.33 -2.30 9.22
C THR A 150 -14.24 -2.82 10.15
N MET A 151 -13.32 -3.68 9.66
CA MET A 151 -12.20 -4.19 10.46
C MET A 151 -11.22 -3.08 10.83
N PRO A 152 -10.51 -3.20 11.97
CA PRO A 152 -9.42 -2.31 12.33
C PRO A 152 -8.34 -2.27 11.25
N THR A 153 -7.74 -1.09 11.04
CA THR A 153 -6.66 -0.94 10.06
C THR A 153 -5.43 -0.32 10.68
N VAL A 154 -4.27 -0.82 10.27
CA VAL A 154 -2.95 -0.29 10.64
C VAL A 154 -2.19 0.06 9.36
N LEU A 155 -1.68 1.28 9.28
CA LEU A 155 -0.65 1.67 8.32
C LEU A 155 0.72 1.36 8.93
N PHE A 156 1.49 0.49 8.29
CA PHE A 156 2.93 0.44 8.57
C PHE A 156 3.66 1.37 7.61
N SER A 157 4.08 2.52 8.11
CA SER A 157 4.77 3.53 7.30
C SER A 157 6.28 3.45 7.49
N TRP A 158 6.94 2.75 6.55
CA TRP A 158 8.40 2.72 6.46
C TRP A 158 8.96 4.02 5.86
N PRO A 159 10.23 4.41 6.15
CA PRO A 159 10.78 5.70 5.75
C PRO A 159 11.19 5.75 4.28
N SER A 160 10.21 5.89 3.38
CA SER A 160 10.43 6.22 1.97
C SER A 160 10.88 7.67 1.83
N ALA A 161 11.77 7.94 0.88
CA ALA A 161 12.31 9.27 0.63
C ALA A 161 11.25 10.29 0.18
N GLY A 162 10.08 9.82 -0.32
CA GLY A 162 9.10 10.72 -0.89
C GLY A 162 9.64 11.54 -2.07
N ASP A 163 10.64 11.02 -2.77
CA ASP A 163 11.33 11.65 -3.91
C ASP A 163 11.55 10.59 -4.99
N PRO A 164 11.15 10.85 -6.24
CA PRO A 164 11.34 9.88 -7.33
C PRO A 164 12.81 9.57 -7.64
N ARG A 165 13.77 10.31 -7.09
CA ARG A 165 15.21 10.00 -7.18
C ARG A 165 15.67 9.04 -6.08
N GLY A 166 14.84 8.80 -5.06
CA GLY A 166 15.14 8.03 -3.86
C GLY A 166 14.99 6.51 -4.00
N TYR A 167 14.91 5.94 -5.22
CA TYR A 167 14.60 4.53 -5.41
C TYR A 167 15.54 3.57 -4.66
N ILE A 168 16.86 3.83 -4.71
CA ILE A 168 17.85 3.00 -3.98
C ILE A 168 17.74 3.19 -2.47
N TYR A 169 17.56 4.44 -2.00
CA TYR A 169 17.31 4.73 -0.60
C TYR A 169 16.09 3.98 -0.07
N ASP A 170 15.00 3.95 -0.84
CA ASP A 170 13.75 3.28 -0.48
C ASP A 170 13.94 1.75 -0.39
N ARG A 171 14.68 1.14 -1.32
CA ARG A 171 15.01 -0.28 -1.24
C ARG A 171 15.77 -0.66 0.03
N ASP A 172 16.75 0.17 0.42
CA ASP A 172 17.46 -0.01 1.69
C ASP A 172 16.56 0.22 2.90
N SER A 173 15.64 1.20 2.81
CA SER A 173 14.68 1.51 3.88
C SER A 173 13.68 0.38 4.12
N VAL A 174 13.27 -0.33 3.07
CA VAL A 174 12.46 -1.56 3.17
C VAL A 174 13.20 -2.60 4.02
N LEU A 175 14.45 -2.89 3.70
CA LEU A 175 15.25 -3.88 4.45
C LEU A 175 15.53 -3.42 5.88
N TYR A 176 15.83 -2.14 6.07
CA TYR A 176 15.99 -1.51 7.39
C TYR A 176 14.74 -1.68 8.26
N SER A 177 13.55 -1.62 7.67
CA SER A 177 12.27 -1.64 8.38
C SER A 177 11.78 -3.05 8.72
N ARG A 178 12.41 -4.11 8.21
CA ARG A 178 11.93 -5.50 8.32
C ARG A 178 11.71 -5.95 9.76
N ASP A 179 12.68 -5.76 10.63
CA ASP A 179 12.60 -6.25 12.01
C ASP A 179 11.59 -5.46 12.84
N ALA A 180 11.46 -4.15 12.57
CA ALA A 180 10.43 -3.32 13.17
C ALA A 180 9.03 -3.72 12.70
N PHE A 181 8.87 -4.06 11.41
CA PHE A 181 7.61 -4.56 10.88
C PHE A 181 7.22 -5.90 11.52
N LEU A 182 8.15 -6.84 11.63
CA LEU A 182 7.93 -8.10 12.36
C LEU A 182 7.45 -7.84 13.79
N SER A 183 8.07 -6.93 14.51
CA SER A 183 7.67 -6.64 15.89
C SER A 183 6.24 -6.06 15.99
N VAL A 184 5.78 -5.34 14.96
CA VAL A 184 4.37 -4.89 14.87
C VAL A 184 3.44 -6.08 14.61
N LEU A 185 3.79 -6.99 13.70
CA LEU A 185 3.02 -8.20 13.45
C LEU A 185 2.91 -9.07 14.69
N ASP A 186 4.01 -9.28 15.42
CA ASP A 186 4.03 -10.01 16.69
C ASP A 186 3.06 -9.39 17.72
N ALA A 187 3.07 -8.06 17.84
CA ALA A 187 2.18 -7.36 18.75
C ALA A 187 0.69 -7.53 18.38
N LEU A 188 0.36 -7.42 17.09
CA LEU A 188 -1.00 -7.61 16.60
C LEU A 188 -1.46 -9.06 16.77
N ALA A 189 -0.58 -10.03 16.49
CA ALA A 189 -0.86 -11.46 16.59
C ALA A 189 -0.81 -12.01 18.04
N SER A 190 -0.32 -11.22 19.00
CA SER A 190 -0.13 -11.67 20.40
C SER A 190 -1.42 -12.02 21.13
N THR A 191 -2.55 -11.50 20.67
CA THR A 191 -3.86 -11.79 21.26
C THR A 191 -4.44 -13.09 20.71
N PRO A 192 -4.86 -14.03 21.58
CA PRO A 192 -5.53 -15.24 21.12
C PRO A 192 -6.77 -14.93 20.26
N GLY A 193 -6.86 -15.57 19.10
CA GLY A 193 -7.96 -15.39 18.15
C GLY A 193 -7.77 -14.27 17.14
N GLU A 194 -6.92 -13.29 17.42
CA GLU A 194 -6.64 -12.20 16.47
C GLU A 194 -5.88 -12.71 15.24
N LYS A 195 -6.25 -12.18 14.09
CA LYS A 195 -5.66 -12.47 12.78
C LYS A 195 -5.19 -11.18 12.12
N VAL A 196 -4.20 -11.29 11.25
CA VAL A 196 -3.64 -10.17 10.50
C VAL A 196 -3.78 -10.43 9.01
N PHE A 197 -4.39 -9.50 8.31
CA PHE A 197 -4.47 -9.51 6.84
C PHE A 197 -3.50 -8.47 6.28
N LEU A 198 -2.62 -8.87 5.37
CA LEU A 198 -1.58 -8.01 4.82
C LEU A 198 -1.97 -7.50 3.43
N LEU A 199 -2.01 -6.19 3.25
CA LEU A 199 -2.18 -5.52 1.97
C LEU A 199 -0.94 -4.66 1.69
N ALA A 200 -0.12 -5.09 0.75
CA ALA A 200 1.13 -4.41 0.42
C ALA A 200 1.13 -3.88 -1.00
N HIS A 201 1.60 -2.65 -1.18
CA HIS A 201 1.70 -2.02 -2.48
C HIS A 201 3.16 -1.87 -2.92
N SER A 202 3.43 -2.18 -4.20
CA SER A 202 4.70 -1.90 -4.86
C SER A 202 5.91 -2.43 -4.07
N MET A 203 6.85 -1.57 -3.69
CA MET A 203 8.03 -1.91 -2.89
C MET A 203 7.69 -2.38 -1.47
N GLY A 204 6.52 -2.01 -0.92
CA GLY A 204 6.02 -2.55 0.34
C GLY A 204 5.78 -4.07 0.30
N SER A 205 5.53 -4.63 -0.88
CA SER A 205 5.43 -6.08 -1.10
C SER A 205 6.75 -6.79 -0.80
N GLN A 206 7.88 -6.17 -1.13
CA GLN A 206 9.20 -6.72 -0.79
C GLN A 206 9.40 -6.75 0.74
N LEU A 207 8.93 -5.73 1.47
CA LEU A 207 8.98 -5.72 2.94
C LEU A 207 8.20 -6.88 3.54
N VAL A 208 6.97 -7.11 3.04
CA VAL A 208 6.14 -8.23 3.49
C VAL A 208 6.84 -9.57 3.23
N MET A 209 7.33 -9.80 2.03
CA MET A 209 8.01 -11.05 1.68
C MET A 209 9.28 -11.29 2.51
N GLU A 210 10.08 -10.26 2.77
CA GLU A 210 11.26 -10.36 3.64
C GLU A 210 10.88 -10.62 5.10
N ALA A 211 9.80 -10.03 5.59
CA ALA A 211 9.33 -10.27 6.96
C ALA A 211 8.81 -11.70 7.13
N LEU A 212 7.95 -12.18 6.23
CA LEU A 212 7.43 -13.56 6.27
C LEU A 212 8.57 -14.59 6.14
N ARG A 213 9.50 -14.34 5.22
CA ARG A 213 10.71 -15.17 5.08
C ARG A 213 11.53 -15.19 6.38
N GLN A 214 11.72 -14.04 7.02
CA GLN A 214 12.47 -13.96 8.29
C GLN A 214 11.74 -14.69 9.42
N ALA A 215 10.41 -14.61 9.50
CA ALA A 215 9.62 -15.39 10.45
C ALA A 215 9.81 -16.90 10.24
N ALA A 216 9.74 -17.37 8.98
CA ALA A 216 9.96 -18.77 8.66
C ALA A 216 11.38 -19.25 9.02
N ILE A 217 12.43 -18.47 8.72
CA ILE A 217 13.83 -18.79 9.08
C ILE A 217 14.02 -18.88 10.61
N ARG A 218 13.30 -18.05 11.38
CA ARG A 218 13.30 -18.10 12.85
C ARG A 218 12.50 -19.27 13.40
N GLY A 219 11.75 -20.00 12.56
CA GLY A 219 10.80 -21.04 12.99
C GLY A 219 9.56 -20.51 13.66
N ASP A 220 9.21 -19.24 13.42
CA ASP A 220 8.03 -18.58 14.02
C ASP A 220 6.77 -18.88 13.21
N TYR A 221 6.41 -20.15 13.16
CA TYR A 221 5.21 -20.60 12.47
C TYR A 221 3.92 -20.14 13.20
N ALA A 222 4.00 -19.87 14.50
CA ALA A 222 2.88 -19.33 15.26
C ALA A 222 2.45 -17.95 14.76
N LEU A 223 3.39 -17.09 14.40
CA LEU A 223 3.11 -15.81 13.72
C LEU A 223 2.52 -16.05 12.33
N LEU A 224 3.14 -16.93 11.52
CA LEU A 224 2.67 -17.21 10.16
C LEU A 224 1.23 -17.73 10.15
N ASP A 225 0.83 -18.57 11.09
CA ASP A 225 -0.53 -19.08 11.26
C ASP A 225 -1.55 -17.99 11.64
N ARG A 226 -1.09 -16.85 12.13
CA ARG A 226 -1.93 -15.69 12.43
C ARG A 226 -2.16 -14.79 11.22
N ILE A 227 -1.37 -14.94 10.16
CA ILE A 227 -1.59 -14.19 8.91
C ILE A 227 -2.74 -14.87 8.16
N SER A 228 -3.87 -14.19 8.10
CA SER A 228 -5.12 -14.69 7.49
C SER A 228 -5.24 -14.41 6.00
N GLY A 229 -4.22 -13.83 5.39
CA GLY A 229 -4.14 -13.58 3.97
C GLY A 229 -3.13 -12.50 3.61
N VAL A 230 -2.66 -12.54 2.38
CA VAL A 230 -1.70 -11.60 1.82
C VAL A 230 -2.16 -11.17 0.44
N VAL A 231 -2.19 -9.87 0.21
CA VAL A 231 -2.36 -9.25 -1.11
C VAL A 231 -1.13 -8.42 -1.43
N LEU A 232 -0.45 -8.77 -2.51
CA LEU A 232 0.63 -7.99 -3.09
C LEU A 232 0.09 -7.24 -4.30
N MET A 233 -0.12 -5.94 -4.17
CA MET A 233 -0.67 -5.08 -5.22
C MET A 233 0.46 -4.42 -6.00
N SER A 234 0.52 -4.66 -7.32
CA SER A 234 1.57 -4.15 -8.22
C SER A 234 3.00 -4.35 -7.66
N PRO A 235 3.38 -5.57 -7.23
CA PRO A 235 4.61 -5.79 -6.46
C PRO A 235 5.87 -5.45 -7.26
N ASP A 236 6.71 -4.56 -6.68
CA ASP A 236 8.03 -4.20 -7.20
C ASP A 236 9.10 -5.19 -6.69
N ILE A 237 8.95 -6.45 -7.06
CA ILE A 237 9.86 -7.53 -6.69
C ILE A 237 10.34 -8.21 -7.98
N ASP A 238 11.58 -8.63 -8.03
CA ASP A 238 12.08 -9.52 -9.08
C ASP A 238 11.41 -10.90 -8.95
N PRO A 239 10.82 -11.48 -10.02
CA PRO A 239 10.10 -12.76 -9.93
C PRO A 239 10.94 -13.93 -9.43
N GLU A 240 12.24 -13.96 -9.74
CA GLU A 240 13.15 -15.00 -9.25
C GLU A 240 13.42 -14.85 -7.74
N LEU A 241 13.58 -13.59 -7.27
CA LEU A 241 13.69 -13.30 -5.85
C LEU A 241 12.41 -13.67 -5.09
N PHE A 242 11.23 -13.32 -5.62
CA PHE A 242 9.95 -13.71 -5.05
C PHE A 242 9.84 -15.22 -4.88
N ARG A 243 10.21 -15.99 -5.91
CA ARG A 243 10.22 -17.45 -5.86
C ARG A 243 11.11 -17.99 -4.74
N GLN A 244 12.33 -17.45 -4.60
CA GLN A 244 13.24 -17.83 -3.51
C GLN A 244 12.67 -17.49 -2.13
N GLN A 245 12.02 -16.34 -2.00
CA GLN A 245 11.38 -15.95 -0.74
C GLN A 245 10.20 -16.88 -0.41
N ALA A 246 9.31 -17.15 -1.37
CA ALA A 246 8.15 -18.04 -1.19
C ALA A 246 8.59 -19.48 -0.84
N GLN A 247 9.62 -20.01 -1.50
CA GLN A 247 10.18 -21.31 -1.19
C GLN A 247 10.80 -21.37 0.22
N ALA A 248 11.46 -20.29 0.66
CA ALA A 248 12.03 -20.21 2.00
C ALA A 248 10.95 -20.08 3.09
N ILE A 249 9.80 -19.48 2.80
CA ILE A 249 8.63 -19.45 3.69
C ILE A 249 8.03 -20.85 3.78
N GLY A 250 8.03 -21.62 2.69
CA GLY A 250 7.44 -22.96 2.60
C GLY A 250 5.94 -22.86 2.37
N GLN A 251 5.14 -22.99 3.40
CA GLN A 251 3.68 -22.77 3.31
C GLN A 251 3.38 -21.29 3.48
N VAL A 252 3.09 -20.60 2.37
CA VAL A 252 2.69 -19.19 2.42
C VAL A 252 1.29 -19.04 3.01
N PRO A 253 1.01 -17.96 3.77
CA PRO A 253 -0.31 -17.69 4.33
C PRO A 253 -1.38 -17.64 3.25
N GLN A 254 -2.57 -18.17 3.54
CA GLN A 254 -3.68 -18.22 2.57
C GLN A 254 -4.86 -17.35 2.97
N PRO A 255 -5.55 -16.70 1.99
CA PRO A 255 -5.20 -16.64 0.56
C PRO A 255 -3.97 -15.78 0.29
N PHE A 256 -3.15 -16.15 -0.73
CA PHE A 256 -2.03 -15.34 -1.20
C PHE A 256 -2.32 -14.84 -2.61
N LEU A 257 -2.58 -13.54 -2.75
CA LEU A 257 -2.99 -12.92 -4.01
C LEU A 257 -1.92 -11.96 -4.52
N ILE A 258 -1.65 -12.01 -5.82
CA ILE A 258 -0.74 -11.10 -6.52
C ILE A 258 -1.58 -10.35 -7.56
N PHE A 259 -1.70 -9.04 -7.41
CA PHE A 259 -2.41 -8.18 -8.35
C PHE A 259 -1.41 -7.58 -9.34
N THR A 260 -1.67 -7.78 -10.63
CA THR A 260 -0.79 -7.36 -11.71
C THR A 260 -1.49 -6.42 -12.68
N THR A 261 -0.72 -5.54 -13.32
CA THR A 261 -1.20 -4.65 -14.38
C THR A 261 -0.08 -4.46 -15.39
N ARG A 262 -0.20 -5.09 -16.58
CA ARG A 262 0.85 -5.04 -17.63
C ARG A 262 1.09 -3.63 -18.18
N GLN A 263 0.14 -2.72 -17.98
CA GLN A 263 0.25 -1.31 -18.36
C GLN A 263 0.82 -0.40 -17.25
N ASP A 264 1.34 -1.00 -16.18
CA ASP A 264 1.97 -0.25 -15.07
C ASP A 264 3.28 0.42 -15.53
N ARG A 265 3.23 1.73 -15.67
CA ARG A 265 4.36 2.55 -16.12
C ARG A 265 5.40 2.77 -15.03
N ALA A 266 4.98 2.81 -13.77
CA ALA A 266 5.90 2.98 -12.65
C ALA A 266 6.82 1.75 -12.50
N LEU A 267 6.26 0.54 -12.54
CA LEU A 267 7.04 -0.70 -12.54
C LEU A 267 7.90 -0.85 -13.79
N SER A 268 7.44 -0.37 -14.94
CA SER A 268 8.25 -0.35 -16.17
C SER A 268 9.52 0.50 -16.01
N VAL A 269 9.41 1.66 -15.36
CA VAL A 269 10.55 2.53 -15.00
C VAL A 269 11.44 1.85 -13.95
N ALA A 270 10.88 1.26 -12.91
CA ALA A 270 11.63 0.50 -11.91
C ALA A 270 12.41 -0.66 -12.52
N GLY A 271 11.79 -1.40 -13.45
CA GLY A 271 12.44 -2.45 -14.22
C GLY A 271 13.65 -1.94 -15.04
N TRP A 272 13.50 -0.77 -15.68
CA TRP A 272 14.59 -0.13 -16.41
C TRP A 272 15.75 0.30 -15.48
N LEU A 273 15.43 0.92 -14.33
CA LEU A 273 16.44 1.33 -13.32
C LEU A 273 17.24 0.15 -12.76
N THR A 274 16.64 -1.04 -12.74
CA THR A 274 17.26 -2.26 -12.21
C THR A 274 17.86 -3.16 -13.28
N GLY A 275 18.20 -2.61 -14.46
CA GLY A 275 18.86 -3.32 -15.55
C GLY A 275 17.90 -4.09 -16.46
N ARG A 276 16.71 -3.55 -16.70
CA ARG A 276 15.64 -4.12 -17.56
C ARG A 276 15.13 -5.48 -17.07
N LYS A 277 15.07 -5.65 -15.75
CA LYS A 277 14.49 -6.83 -15.11
C LYS A 277 12.98 -6.70 -15.00
N GLU A 278 12.28 -7.76 -15.32
CA GLU A 278 10.84 -7.87 -15.11
C GLU A 278 10.47 -7.67 -13.63
N ARG A 279 9.29 -7.15 -13.38
CA ARG A 279 8.74 -6.99 -12.03
C ARG A 279 7.53 -7.91 -11.87
N LEU A 280 7.36 -8.47 -10.69
CA LEU A 280 6.27 -9.40 -10.39
C LEU A 280 4.88 -8.79 -10.68
N GLY A 281 4.72 -7.48 -10.50
CA GLY A 281 3.48 -6.76 -10.84
C GLY A 281 3.22 -6.58 -12.34
N LEU A 282 4.17 -6.97 -13.21
CA LEU A 282 4.07 -6.88 -14.68
C LEU A 282 3.95 -8.24 -15.36
N ILE A 283 4.00 -9.35 -14.63
CA ILE A 283 3.93 -10.70 -15.24
C ILE A 283 2.63 -10.87 -16.02
N ASP A 284 2.72 -11.56 -17.14
CA ASP A 284 1.63 -11.75 -18.11
C ASP A 284 1.05 -13.18 -18.10
N GLY A 285 1.51 -14.02 -17.15
CA GLY A 285 1.05 -15.39 -17.02
C GLY A 285 1.53 -16.06 -15.73
N PRO A 286 1.07 -17.28 -15.46
CA PRO A 286 1.36 -18.01 -14.24
C PRO A 286 2.78 -18.59 -14.18
N ASP A 287 3.50 -18.65 -15.30
CA ASP A 287 4.79 -19.38 -15.41
C ASP A 287 5.81 -18.93 -14.37
N LYS A 288 5.82 -17.60 -14.04
CA LYS A 288 6.75 -17.03 -13.07
C LYS A 288 6.48 -17.48 -11.63
N VAL A 289 5.24 -17.88 -11.34
CA VAL A 289 4.80 -18.33 -10.01
C VAL A 289 4.40 -19.81 -10.00
N GLN A 290 4.61 -20.55 -11.10
CA GLN A 290 4.25 -21.95 -11.20
C GLN A 290 4.85 -22.79 -10.08
N GLY A 291 4.03 -23.65 -9.46
CA GLY A 291 4.42 -24.51 -8.34
C GLY A 291 4.47 -23.79 -6.98
N LEU A 292 4.08 -22.53 -6.91
CA LEU A 292 3.85 -21.82 -5.65
C LEU A 292 2.33 -21.77 -5.36
N ASP A 293 1.96 -21.86 -4.08
CA ASP A 293 0.57 -21.74 -3.65
C ASP A 293 0.14 -20.26 -3.57
N VAL A 294 0.07 -19.62 -4.75
CA VAL A 294 -0.30 -18.21 -4.91
C VAL A 294 -1.24 -18.05 -6.11
N LYS A 295 -2.09 -17.03 -6.09
CA LYS A 295 -3.00 -16.73 -7.19
C LYS A 295 -2.69 -15.36 -7.76
N VAL A 296 -2.66 -15.26 -9.10
CA VAL A 296 -2.42 -13.99 -9.82
C VAL A 296 -3.74 -13.48 -10.39
N ILE A 297 -4.01 -12.19 -10.16
CA ILE A 297 -5.18 -11.49 -10.67
C ILE A 297 -4.71 -10.32 -11.54
N ASP A 298 -5.01 -10.42 -12.85
CA ASP A 298 -4.60 -9.40 -13.83
C ASP A 298 -5.69 -8.35 -14.02
N PHE A 299 -5.35 -7.11 -13.67
CA PHE A 299 -6.20 -5.92 -13.78
C PHE A 299 -5.96 -5.12 -15.07
N THR A 300 -5.18 -5.61 -16.01
CA THR A 300 -4.78 -4.85 -17.21
C THR A 300 -5.97 -4.30 -18.00
N ALA A 301 -7.07 -5.07 -18.10
CA ALA A 301 -8.26 -4.65 -18.83
C ALA A 301 -9.11 -3.60 -18.09
N LEU A 302 -8.80 -3.32 -16.82
CA LEU A 302 -9.46 -2.30 -15.99
C LEU A 302 -8.59 -1.04 -15.83
N ALA A 303 -7.42 -1.01 -16.46
CA ALA A 303 -6.51 0.12 -16.44
C ALA A 303 -7.11 1.30 -17.22
N ASP A 304 -7.26 2.44 -16.57
CA ASP A 304 -7.85 3.69 -17.12
C ASP A 304 -6.81 4.75 -17.52
N GLY A 305 -5.55 4.51 -17.20
CA GLY A 305 -4.42 5.40 -17.47
C GLY A 305 -4.07 6.33 -16.30
N GLU A 306 -4.90 6.41 -15.29
CA GLU A 306 -4.65 7.24 -14.11
C GLU A 306 -3.52 6.69 -13.23
N GLY A 307 -2.83 7.58 -12.50
CA GLY A 307 -1.77 7.21 -11.57
C GLY A 307 -0.69 6.31 -12.18
N TYR A 308 -0.41 6.42 -13.48
CA TYR A 308 0.49 5.53 -14.23
C TYR A 308 0.05 4.07 -14.25
N ASN A 309 -1.22 3.77 -13.98
CA ASN A 309 -1.78 2.41 -13.80
C ASN A 309 -1.09 1.60 -12.68
N HIS A 310 -0.56 2.27 -11.66
CA HIS A 310 0.18 1.61 -10.58
C HIS A 310 -0.70 1.23 -9.38
N PHE A 311 -1.88 1.86 -9.25
CA PHE A 311 -2.85 1.64 -8.18
C PHE A 311 -4.19 1.09 -8.68
N VAL A 312 -4.29 0.62 -9.92
CA VAL A 312 -5.54 0.20 -10.58
C VAL A 312 -6.49 -0.59 -9.66
N PRO A 313 -6.05 -1.58 -8.86
CA PRO A 313 -6.96 -2.35 -8.02
C PRO A 313 -7.76 -1.54 -7.00
N VAL A 314 -7.28 -0.36 -6.63
CA VAL A 314 -7.90 0.51 -5.60
C VAL A 314 -8.19 1.93 -6.08
N THR A 315 -7.92 2.25 -7.36
CA THR A 315 -8.20 3.57 -7.94
C THR A 315 -9.17 3.50 -9.13
N ALA A 316 -9.18 2.41 -9.88
CA ALA A 316 -10.14 2.25 -10.97
C ALA A 316 -11.51 1.83 -10.41
N PRO A 317 -12.59 2.63 -10.59
CA PRO A 317 -13.90 2.32 -9.99
C PRO A 317 -14.43 0.93 -10.37
N ALA A 318 -14.21 0.50 -11.62
CA ALA A 318 -14.60 -0.85 -12.05
C ALA A 318 -13.84 -1.97 -11.34
N ALA A 319 -12.56 -1.75 -10.98
CA ALA A 319 -11.77 -2.71 -10.22
C ALA A 319 -12.25 -2.79 -8.77
N VAL A 320 -12.51 -1.62 -8.15
CA VAL A 320 -13.06 -1.53 -6.79
C VAL A 320 -14.42 -2.24 -6.72
N GLU A 321 -15.34 -1.98 -7.66
CA GLU A 321 -16.65 -2.63 -7.70
C GLU A 321 -16.53 -4.16 -7.81
N LEU A 322 -15.67 -4.66 -8.69
CA LEU A 322 -15.44 -6.09 -8.84
C LEU A 322 -14.89 -6.72 -7.56
N LEU A 323 -13.87 -6.11 -6.94
CA LEU A 323 -13.27 -6.61 -5.71
C LEU A 323 -14.27 -6.58 -4.53
N ARG A 324 -15.07 -5.50 -4.38
CA ARG A 324 -16.16 -5.45 -3.39
C ARG A 324 -17.16 -6.58 -3.57
N GLY A 325 -17.59 -6.81 -4.81
CA GLY A 325 -18.50 -7.91 -5.13
C GLY A 325 -17.94 -9.28 -4.78
N MET A 326 -16.64 -9.49 -4.99
CA MET A 326 -15.95 -10.74 -4.67
C MET A 326 -15.80 -10.94 -3.16
N ILE A 327 -15.44 -9.90 -2.41
CA ILE A 327 -15.34 -9.94 -0.95
C ILE A 327 -16.70 -10.25 -0.32
N SER A 328 -17.79 -9.65 -0.84
CA SER A 328 -19.14 -9.82 -0.29
C SER A 328 -19.73 -11.21 -0.57
N THR A 329 -19.37 -11.86 -1.69
CA THR A 329 -19.96 -13.15 -2.10
C THR A 329 -19.17 -14.38 -1.64
N SER A 330 -17.86 -14.26 -1.48
CA SER A 330 -16.97 -15.40 -1.26
C SER A 330 -16.08 -15.23 -0.02
N GLY A 331 -16.13 -14.09 0.66
CA GLY A 331 -15.14 -13.70 1.65
C GLY A 331 -13.78 -13.38 1.00
N PRO A 332 -12.74 -13.03 1.81
CA PRO A 332 -11.44 -12.59 1.30
C PRO A 332 -10.66 -13.64 0.50
N GLY A 333 -11.15 -14.88 0.45
CA GLY A 333 -10.48 -16.02 -0.19
C GLY A 333 -11.22 -16.63 -1.37
N GLY A 334 -12.08 -15.86 -2.07
CA GLY A 334 -12.90 -16.37 -3.17
C GLY A 334 -12.19 -17.37 -4.12
N GLU A 335 -12.94 -18.25 -4.75
CA GLU A 335 -12.38 -19.24 -5.70
C GLU A 335 -11.81 -18.54 -6.94
N PHE A 336 -10.52 -18.21 -6.91
CA PHE A 336 -9.77 -17.78 -8.08
C PHE A 336 -9.00 -18.96 -8.67
N SER A 337 -8.91 -19.01 -10.00
CA SER A 337 -7.93 -19.85 -10.67
C SER A 337 -6.51 -19.32 -10.39
N ASP A 338 -5.47 -20.13 -10.67
CA ASP A 338 -4.08 -19.74 -10.47
C ASP A 338 -3.70 -18.44 -11.21
N TYR A 339 -4.39 -18.18 -12.32
CA TYR A 339 -4.30 -16.91 -13.05
C TYR A 339 -5.69 -16.48 -13.53
N THR A 340 -6.14 -15.31 -13.07
CA THR A 340 -7.47 -14.77 -13.39
C THR A 340 -7.32 -13.40 -14.03
N ILE A 341 -7.90 -13.21 -15.21
CA ILE A 341 -8.00 -11.91 -15.90
C ILE A 341 -9.35 -11.29 -15.55
N LEU A 342 -9.33 -10.11 -14.92
CA LEU A 342 -10.55 -9.35 -14.69
C LEU A 342 -10.89 -8.51 -15.92
N THR A 343 -12.14 -8.56 -16.34
CA THR A 343 -12.66 -7.74 -17.44
C THR A 343 -13.84 -6.90 -16.96
N PRO A 344 -14.03 -5.67 -17.48
CA PRO A 344 -15.21 -4.88 -17.16
C PRO A 344 -16.48 -5.68 -17.42
N LYS A 345 -17.47 -5.59 -16.52
CA LYS A 345 -18.82 -6.09 -16.83
C LYS A 345 -19.31 -5.33 -18.05
N ALA A 346 -19.76 -6.06 -19.09
CA ALA A 346 -20.45 -5.44 -20.21
C ALA A 346 -21.63 -4.63 -19.65
N ALA A 347 -21.68 -3.34 -19.98
CA ALA A 347 -22.83 -2.49 -19.65
C ALA A 347 -24.08 -3.16 -20.25
N ARG A 348 -25.04 -3.53 -19.40
CA ARG A 348 -26.34 -4.06 -19.80
C ARG A 348 -27.30 -2.93 -20.06
#